data_b2e6fed519a3489b669a4d950cfac76a
#
_entry.id   b2e6fed519a3489b669a4d950cfac76a
#
_cell.length_a   1.000
_cell.length_b   1.000
_cell.length_c   1.000
_cell.angle_alpha   90.00
_cell.angle_beta   90.00
_cell.angle_gamma   90.00
#
_symmetry.space_group_name_H-M   'P 1'
#
loop_
_entity.id
_entity.type
_entity.pdbx_description
1 polymer ?
#
loop_
_entity_poly.entity_id
_entity_poly.type
_entity_poly.pdbx_seq_one_letter_code
_entity_poly.pdbx_strand_id
1 'polypeptide(L)'
;MSARPSCSCPLCELEHALLSELKGEHAESRYRTFVLQSPILSAFPSYNDLLLRLRDPQLAENRPSKVDEIIGELLRVSRTPFGEVGGQILLLILMPAIHRTTTQITTGFPSLTREDIAQHLLTSVWEILHSETLETLKSHYAFTIIRGMRRSAFRWAMHEADFTSAARVQVKALNELPATTGHDFETKIALSEFLTRCLSCGVLNSSEYQLLVLFKLQGESSETLAAQHRLSDVAFRHRVQRVVEKLRRAARGPMASQSLDDVVA
;
A
#
# COMPACT_ATOMS: atom_id res chain seq x y z
N MET A 1 22.17 -1.07 -15.16
CA MET A 1 21.36 -1.87 -14.23
C MET A 1 22.17 -2.07 -12.96
N SER A 2 21.88 -1.31 -11.89
CA SER A 2 22.58 -1.44 -10.61
C SER A 2 22.10 -2.74 -9.96
N ALA A 3 23.02 -3.67 -9.72
CA ALA A 3 22.74 -4.90 -8.97
C ALA A 3 22.28 -4.50 -7.55
N ARG A 4 21.01 -4.70 -7.24
CA ARG A 4 20.55 -4.60 -5.86
C ARG A 4 21.29 -5.66 -5.06
N PRO A 5 21.72 -5.35 -3.82
CA PRO A 5 22.33 -6.34 -2.95
C PRO A 5 21.38 -7.54 -2.87
N SER A 6 21.91 -8.74 -2.97
CA SER A 6 21.17 -10.00 -2.97
C SER A 6 20.41 -10.17 -1.64
N CYS A 7 19.20 -9.67 -1.61
CA CYS A 7 18.27 -9.95 -0.52
C CYS A 7 17.79 -11.40 -0.70
N SER A 8 18.08 -12.27 0.26
CA SER A 8 17.58 -13.66 0.31
C SER A 8 16.18 -13.73 0.93
N CYS A 9 15.27 -12.84 0.52
CA CYS A 9 13.89 -12.94 1.00
C CYS A 9 13.01 -13.71 -0.01
N PRO A 10 11.94 -14.39 0.44
CA PRO A 10 11.07 -15.20 -0.41
C PRO A 10 10.53 -14.46 -1.64
N LEU A 11 10.30 -13.15 -1.53
CA LEU A 11 9.84 -12.35 -2.65
C LEU A 11 10.92 -12.14 -3.72
N CYS A 12 12.20 -11.97 -3.32
CA CYS A 12 13.30 -11.87 -4.26
C CYS A 12 13.54 -13.20 -4.98
N GLU A 13 13.40 -14.32 -4.28
CA GLU A 13 13.48 -15.65 -4.86
C GLU A 13 12.35 -15.89 -5.86
N LEU A 14 11.12 -15.51 -5.51
CA LEU A 14 9.99 -15.57 -6.42
C LEU A 14 10.17 -14.67 -7.66
N GLU A 15 10.61 -13.40 -7.47
CA GLU A 15 10.90 -12.49 -8.59
C GLU A 15 11.94 -13.09 -9.53
N HIS A 16 13.00 -13.68 -8.96
CA HIS A 16 14.04 -14.33 -9.75
C HIS A 16 13.52 -15.57 -10.50
N ALA A 17 12.71 -16.39 -9.85
CA ALA A 17 12.09 -17.57 -10.46
C ALA A 17 11.18 -17.18 -11.64
N LEU A 18 10.31 -16.19 -11.45
CA LEU A 18 9.43 -15.67 -12.50
C LEU A 18 10.22 -15.10 -13.69
N LEU A 19 11.27 -14.32 -13.41
CA LEU A 19 12.14 -13.79 -14.47
C LEU A 19 12.91 -14.89 -15.21
N SER A 20 13.31 -15.95 -14.52
CA SER A 20 13.96 -17.11 -15.12
C SER A 20 13.02 -17.90 -16.03
N GLU A 21 11.78 -18.11 -15.56
CA GLU A 21 10.74 -18.79 -16.33
C GLU A 21 10.40 -18.02 -17.62
N LEU A 22 10.27 -16.70 -17.55
CA LEU A 22 10.00 -15.86 -18.71
C LEU A 22 11.14 -15.79 -19.73
N LYS A 23 12.37 -16.18 -19.37
CA LYS A 23 13.53 -16.23 -20.28
C LYS A 23 13.59 -17.49 -21.15
N GLY A 24 12.81 -18.51 -20.86
CA GLY A 24 12.78 -19.74 -21.63
C GLY A 24 12.15 -19.55 -23.03
N GLU A 25 12.60 -20.30 -24.03
CA GLU A 25 12.07 -20.25 -25.40
C GLU A 25 10.56 -20.46 -25.46
N HIS A 26 10.03 -21.33 -24.62
CA HIS A 26 8.59 -21.58 -24.51
C HIS A 26 7.82 -20.35 -23.99
N ALA A 27 8.41 -19.59 -23.09
CA ALA A 27 7.79 -18.38 -22.56
C ALA A 27 7.73 -17.27 -23.62
N GLU A 28 8.73 -17.13 -24.45
CA GLU A 28 8.70 -16.15 -25.55
C GLU A 28 7.63 -16.49 -26.59
N SER A 29 7.46 -17.76 -26.93
CA SER A 29 6.37 -18.22 -27.82
C SER A 29 4.99 -17.94 -27.20
N ARG A 30 4.82 -18.24 -25.91
CA ARG A 30 3.58 -17.92 -25.16
C ARG A 30 3.34 -16.43 -25.08
N TYR A 31 4.38 -15.63 -24.85
CA TYR A 31 4.28 -14.18 -24.82
C TYR A 31 3.83 -13.62 -26.18
N ARG A 32 4.39 -14.09 -27.28
CA ARG A 32 3.97 -13.67 -28.63
C ARG A 32 2.49 -13.97 -28.87
N THR A 33 2.03 -15.17 -28.52
CA THR A 33 0.62 -15.54 -28.63
C THR A 33 -0.28 -14.66 -27.74
N PHE A 34 0.20 -14.36 -26.55
CA PHE A 34 -0.49 -13.49 -25.59
C PHE A 34 -0.65 -12.05 -26.09
N VAL A 35 0.42 -11.42 -26.59
CA VAL A 35 0.37 -10.02 -27.05
C VAL A 35 -0.42 -9.82 -28.34
N LEU A 36 -0.54 -10.84 -29.18
CA LEU A 36 -1.36 -10.79 -30.39
C LEU A 36 -2.86 -10.63 -30.10
N GLN A 37 -3.30 -10.89 -28.87
CA GLN A 37 -4.69 -10.71 -28.46
C GLN A 37 -5.05 -9.26 -28.16
N SER A 38 -4.06 -8.34 -28.20
CA SER A 38 -4.27 -6.93 -27.89
C SER A 38 -3.43 -6.05 -28.78
N PRO A 39 -4.03 -5.08 -29.49
CA PRO A 39 -3.29 -4.08 -30.26
C PRO A 39 -2.34 -3.24 -29.40
N ILE A 40 -2.69 -3.01 -28.12
CA ILE A 40 -1.88 -2.23 -27.18
C ILE A 40 -0.64 -3.02 -26.79
N LEU A 41 -0.81 -4.32 -26.45
CA LEU A 41 0.30 -5.18 -26.04
C LEU A 41 1.21 -5.58 -27.21
N SER A 42 0.68 -5.67 -28.42
CA SER A 42 1.46 -5.99 -29.63
C SER A 42 2.52 -4.93 -29.98
N ALA A 43 2.40 -3.73 -29.41
CA ALA A 43 3.43 -2.70 -29.51
C ALA A 43 4.74 -3.05 -28.75
N PHE A 44 4.73 -4.10 -27.92
CA PHE A 44 5.88 -4.55 -27.15
C PHE A 44 6.39 -5.89 -27.71
N PRO A 45 7.52 -5.89 -28.43
CA PRO A 45 8.04 -7.09 -29.11
C PRO A 45 8.52 -8.16 -28.13
N SER A 46 8.88 -7.78 -26.90
CA SER A 46 9.29 -8.71 -25.85
C SER A 46 8.70 -8.35 -24.49
N TYR A 47 8.62 -9.31 -23.59
CA TYR A 47 8.19 -9.06 -22.20
C TYR A 47 9.16 -8.11 -21.47
N ASN A 48 10.45 -8.11 -21.84
CA ASN A 48 11.44 -7.19 -21.28
C ASN A 48 11.12 -5.74 -21.64
N ASP A 49 10.76 -5.47 -22.90
CA ASP A 49 10.37 -4.12 -23.33
C ASP A 49 9.15 -3.63 -22.58
N LEU A 50 8.16 -4.52 -22.37
CA LEU A 50 6.98 -4.22 -21.62
C LEU A 50 7.31 -3.92 -20.13
N LEU A 51 8.12 -4.76 -19.47
CA LEU A 51 8.54 -4.56 -18.09
C LEU A 51 9.38 -3.29 -17.92
N LEU A 52 10.33 -3.03 -18.81
CA LEU A 52 11.13 -1.81 -18.79
C LEU A 52 10.25 -0.57 -18.92
N ARG A 53 9.26 -0.63 -19.82
CA ARG A 53 8.33 0.48 -20.02
C ARG A 53 7.44 0.75 -18.82
N LEU A 54 6.93 -0.28 -18.16
CA LEU A 54 6.05 -0.16 -17.00
C LEU A 54 6.81 0.19 -15.71
N ARG A 55 8.12 -0.08 -15.66
CA ARG A 55 9.00 0.28 -14.56
C ARG A 55 9.69 1.64 -14.73
N ASP A 56 9.45 2.31 -15.85
CA ASP A 56 10.02 3.64 -16.13
C ASP A 56 9.28 4.70 -15.28
N PRO A 57 9.93 5.31 -14.28
CA PRO A 57 9.32 6.31 -13.43
C PRO A 57 8.86 7.55 -14.21
N GLN A 58 9.59 7.93 -15.26
CA GLN A 58 9.23 9.08 -16.09
C GLN A 58 7.92 8.84 -16.86
N LEU A 59 7.67 7.62 -17.27
CA LEU A 59 6.41 7.28 -17.92
C LEU A 59 5.24 7.34 -16.92
N ALA A 60 5.45 6.84 -15.72
CA ALA A 60 4.44 6.85 -14.67
C ALA A 60 4.06 8.29 -14.26
N GLU A 61 5.04 9.21 -14.19
CA GLU A 61 4.81 10.61 -13.86
C GLU A 61 4.17 11.41 -15.00
N ASN A 62 4.70 11.24 -16.23
CA ASN A 62 4.29 12.08 -17.37
C ASN A 62 3.03 11.55 -18.09
N ARG A 63 2.75 10.24 -18.01
CA ARG A 63 1.63 9.59 -18.71
C ARG A 63 1.01 8.47 -17.88
N PRO A 64 0.50 8.73 -16.69
CA PRO A 64 -0.09 7.71 -15.82
C PRO A 64 -1.27 6.98 -16.48
N SER A 65 -2.05 7.66 -17.34
CA SER A 65 -3.15 7.04 -18.09
C SER A 65 -2.69 5.95 -19.04
N LYS A 66 -1.50 6.08 -19.67
CA LYS A 66 -0.96 5.03 -20.56
C LYS A 66 -0.50 3.81 -19.80
N VAL A 67 0.13 3.99 -18.65
CA VAL A 67 0.52 2.87 -17.78
C VAL A 67 -0.73 2.11 -17.32
N ASP A 68 -1.75 2.83 -16.90
CA ASP A 68 -3.00 2.26 -16.45
C ASP A 68 -3.75 1.51 -17.56
N GLU A 69 -3.76 2.05 -18.77
CA GLU A 69 -4.30 1.41 -19.97
C GLU A 69 -3.61 0.07 -20.29
N ILE A 70 -2.26 0.04 -20.22
CA ILE A 70 -1.48 -1.19 -20.42
C ILE A 70 -1.81 -2.22 -19.33
N ILE A 71 -1.91 -1.80 -18.08
CA ILE A 71 -2.26 -2.69 -16.96
C ILE A 71 -3.69 -3.24 -17.11
N GLY A 72 -4.64 -2.40 -17.50
CA GLY A 72 -6.01 -2.83 -17.79
C GLY A 72 -6.07 -3.87 -18.90
N GLU A 73 -5.27 -3.69 -19.95
CA GLU A 73 -5.22 -4.63 -21.06
C GLU A 73 -4.50 -5.94 -20.67
N LEU A 74 -3.43 -5.87 -19.87
CA LEU A 74 -2.80 -7.05 -19.27
C LEU A 74 -3.80 -7.86 -18.45
N LEU A 75 -4.61 -7.20 -17.62
CA LEU A 75 -5.65 -7.84 -16.81
C LEU A 75 -6.71 -8.51 -17.69
N ARG A 76 -7.17 -7.84 -18.75
CA ARG A 76 -8.15 -8.39 -19.67
C ARG A 76 -7.65 -9.65 -20.37
N VAL A 77 -6.43 -9.63 -20.90
CA VAL A 77 -5.84 -10.76 -21.61
C VAL A 77 -5.40 -11.87 -20.65
N SER A 78 -4.98 -11.56 -19.42
CA SER A 78 -4.59 -12.57 -18.43
C SER A 78 -5.74 -13.49 -18.00
N ARG A 79 -6.99 -13.10 -18.25
CA ARG A 79 -8.19 -13.90 -17.96
C ARG A 79 -8.57 -14.84 -19.10
N THR A 80 -7.86 -14.81 -20.22
CA THR A 80 -8.04 -15.75 -21.31
C THR A 80 -7.29 -17.06 -21.04
N PRO A 81 -7.56 -18.14 -21.76
CA PRO A 81 -6.83 -19.40 -21.63
C PRO A 81 -5.30 -19.28 -21.86
N PHE A 82 -4.85 -18.22 -22.51
CA PHE A 82 -3.43 -17.92 -22.74
C PHE A 82 -2.86 -16.91 -21.74
N GLY A 83 -3.60 -16.61 -20.67
CA GLY A 83 -3.32 -15.51 -19.77
C GLY A 83 -2.26 -15.75 -18.71
N GLU A 84 -1.72 -16.97 -18.59
CA GLU A 84 -0.73 -17.30 -17.57
C GLU A 84 0.50 -16.34 -17.58
N VAL A 85 1.03 -16.07 -18.75
CA VAL A 85 2.15 -15.12 -18.96
C VAL A 85 1.75 -13.70 -18.49
N GLY A 86 0.52 -13.29 -18.76
CA GLY A 86 -0.02 -11.99 -18.30
C GLY A 86 -0.05 -11.88 -16.79
N GLY A 87 -0.47 -12.93 -16.10
CA GLY A 87 -0.46 -12.99 -14.63
C GLY A 87 0.96 -12.89 -14.04
N GLN A 88 1.93 -13.58 -14.64
CA GLN A 88 3.34 -13.50 -14.26
C GLN A 88 3.90 -12.08 -14.44
N ILE A 89 3.61 -11.44 -15.58
CA ILE A 89 4.02 -10.07 -15.86
C ILE A 89 3.38 -9.09 -14.88
N LEU A 90 2.07 -9.22 -14.60
CA LEU A 90 1.39 -8.38 -13.63
C LEU A 90 2.02 -8.52 -12.22
N LEU A 91 2.32 -9.74 -11.80
CA LEU A 91 2.96 -9.97 -10.51
C LEU A 91 4.35 -9.32 -10.46
N LEU A 92 5.15 -9.42 -11.53
CA LEU A 92 6.46 -8.77 -11.64
C LEU A 92 6.37 -7.24 -11.59
N ILE A 93 5.34 -6.65 -12.18
CA ILE A 93 5.09 -5.20 -12.11
C ILE A 93 4.72 -4.76 -10.69
N LEU A 94 3.96 -5.58 -9.98
CA LEU A 94 3.52 -5.31 -8.61
C LEU A 94 4.61 -5.61 -7.55
N MET A 95 5.65 -6.36 -7.90
CA MET A 95 6.69 -6.80 -6.97
C MET A 95 7.32 -5.65 -6.15
N PRO A 96 7.67 -4.48 -6.72
CA PRO A 96 8.17 -3.36 -5.94
C PRO A 96 7.20 -2.87 -4.86
N ALA A 97 5.89 -2.84 -5.18
CA ALA A 97 4.86 -2.45 -4.22
C ALA A 97 4.67 -3.51 -3.12
N ILE A 98 4.77 -4.79 -3.47
CA ILE A 98 4.72 -5.91 -2.53
C ILE A 98 5.90 -5.83 -1.57
N HIS A 99 7.13 -5.67 -2.06
CA HIS A 99 8.33 -5.51 -1.23
C HIS A 99 8.21 -4.33 -0.27
N ARG A 100 7.77 -3.18 -0.76
CA ARG A 100 7.58 -1.98 0.06
C ARG A 100 6.55 -2.23 1.16
N THR A 101 5.43 -2.85 0.82
CA THR A 101 4.37 -3.16 1.80
C THR A 101 4.83 -4.18 2.83
N THR A 102 5.58 -5.22 2.42
CA THR A 102 6.21 -6.19 3.33
C THR A 102 7.10 -5.48 4.34
N THR A 103 7.97 -4.59 3.87
CA THR A 103 8.86 -3.83 4.76
C THR A 103 8.08 -2.95 5.75
N GLN A 104 7.04 -2.27 5.28
CA GLN A 104 6.18 -1.44 6.13
C GLN A 104 5.49 -2.27 7.22
N ILE A 105 4.93 -3.43 6.85
CA ILE A 105 4.26 -4.31 7.81
C ILE A 105 5.27 -4.91 8.78
N THR A 106 6.42 -5.41 8.33
CA THR A 106 7.47 -5.96 9.20
C THR A 106 7.95 -4.92 10.23
N THR A 107 8.06 -3.66 9.83
CA THR A 107 8.44 -2.58 10.74
C THR A 107 7.34 -2.25 11.75
N GLY A 108 6.08 -2.26 11.32
CA GLY A 108 4.93 -1.95 12.17
C GLY A 108 4.49 -3.10 13.09
N PHE A 109 4.77 -4.34 12.67
CA PHE A 109 4.35 -5.58 13.35
C PHE A 109 5.51 -6.57 13.47
N PRO A 110 6.47 -6.32 14.37
CA PRO A 110 7.70 -7.12 14.48
C PRO A 110 7.46 -8.57 14.96
N SER A 111 6.25 -8.90 15.40
CA SER A 111 5.86 -10.26 15.76
C SER A 111 5.54 -11.16 14.56
N LEU A 112 5.32 -10.57 13.38
CA LEU A 112 5.00 -11.29 12.15
C LEU A 112 6.27 -11.60 11.36
N THR A 113 6.33 -12.81 10.78
CA THR A 113 7.45 -13.17 9.91
C THR A 113 7.31 -12.55 8.53
N ARG A 114 8.42 -12.34 7.84
CA ARG A 114 8.40 -11.84 6.46
C ARG A 114 7.72 -12.81 5.50
N GLU A 115 7.85 -14.09 5.77
CA GLU A 115 7.27 -15.19 5.02
C GLU A 115 5.74 -15.13 5.07
N ASP A 116 5.16 -15.02 6.26
CA ASP A 116 3.71 -14.94 6.45
C ASP A 116 3.14 -13.68 5.77
N ILE A 117 3.82 -12.54 5.93
CA ILE A 117 3.44 -11.28 5.29
C ILE A 117 3.50 -11.41 3.77
N ALA A 118 4.57 -11.99 3.22
CA ALA A 118 4.73 -12.18 1.79
C ALA A 118 3.65 -13.10 1.22
N GLN A 119 3.38 -14.22 1.88
CA GLN A 119 2.34 -15.16 1.49
C GLN A 119 0.96 -14.49 1.47
N HIS A 120 0.62 -13.74 2.53
CA HIS A 120 -0.66 -13.05 2.60
C HIS A 120 -0.80 -11.98 1.51
N LEU A 121 0.26 -11.21 1.24
CA LEU A 121 0.28 -10.21 0.18
C LEU A 121 0.07 -10.83 -1.21
N LEU A 122 0.75 -11.94 -1.51
CA LEU A 122 0.62 -12.66 -2.77
C LEU A 122 -0.80 -13.21 -2.94
N THR A 123 -1.37 -13.81 -1.89
CA THR A 123 -2.77 -14.27 -1.88
C THR A 123 -3.73 -13.12 -2.12
N SER A 124 -3.54 -11.99 -1.42
CA SER A 124 -4.39 -10.81 -1.60
C SER A 124 -4.30 -10.22 -3.00
N VAL A 125 -3.10 -10.18 -3.59
CA VAL A 125 -2.92 -9.74 -5.00
C VAL A 125 -3.68 -10.69 -5.92
N TRP A 126 -3.53 -12.00 -5.74
CA TRP A 126 -4.22 -12.99 -6.56
C TRP A 126 -5.75 -12.84 -6.50
N GLU A 127 -6.31 -12.71 -5.30
CA GLU A 127 -7.75 -12.51 -5.09
C GLU A 127 -8.24 -11.23 -5.77
N ILE A 128 -7.47 -10.13 -5.65
CA ILE A 128 -7.83 -8.85 -6.27
C ILE A 128 -7.79 -8.96 -7.79
N LEU A 129 -6.76 -9.58 -8.37
CA LEU A 129 -6.64 -9.75 -9.82
C LEU A 129 -7.80 -10.54 -10.43
N HIS A 130 -8.42 -11.45 -9.65
CA HIS A 130 -9.56 -12.26 -10.06
C HIS A 130 -10.91 -11.72 -9.56
N SER A 131 -10.93 -10.54 -8.92
CA SER A 131 -12.17 -9.97 -8.40
C SER A 131 -13.05 -9.36 -9.51
N GLU A 132 -14.36 -9.46 -9.35
CA GLU A 132 -15.35 -8.79 -10.21
C GLU A 132 -15.18 -7.26 -10.20
N THR A 133 -14.68 -6.71 -9.10
CA THR A 133 -14.44 -5.27 -8.97
C THR A 133 -13.48 -4.75 -10.04
N LEU A 134 -12.43 -5.50 -10.38
CA LEU A 134 -11.51 -5.11 -11.46
C LEU A 134 -12.12 -5.29 -12.85
N GLU A 135 -13.12 -6.15 -13.04
CA GLU A 135 -13.80 -6.32 -14.31
C GLU A 135 -14.65 -5.10 -14.69
N THR A 136 -15.28 -4.51 -13.70
CA THR A 136 -16.14 -3.34 -13.89
C THR A 136 -15.37 -2.02 -13.94
N LEU A 137 -14.08 -2.04 -13.59
CA LEU A 137 -13.24 -0.85 -13.59
C LEU A 137 -12.92 -0.40 -15.02
N LYS A 138 -12.91 0.92 -15.22
CA LYS A 138 -12.54 1.54 -16.51
C LYS A 138 -11.17 2.21 -16.49
N SER A 139 -10.63 2.45 -15.30
CA SER A 139 -9.34 3.13 -15.09
C SER A 139 -8.87 2.95 -13.65
N HIS A 140 -7.66 3.41 -13.33
CA HIS A 140 -7.05 3.34 -12.00
C HIS A 140 -6.78 1.90 -11.50
N TYR A 141 -6.46 0.99 -12.43
CA TYR A 141 -6.21 -0.42 -12.13
C TYR A 141 -5.04 -0.59 -11.15
N ALA A 142 -3.87 -0.01 -11.46
CA ALA A 142 -2.70 -0.10 -10.60
C ALA A 142 -2.99 0.41 -9.18
N PHE A 143 -3.61 1.58 -9.08
CA PHE A 143 -3.97 2.18 -7.80
C PHE A 143 -4.93 1.28 -7.01
N THR A 144 -5.97 0.75 -7.66
CA THR A 144 -6.98 -0.12 -7.03
C THR A 144 -6.34 -1.40 -6.51
N ILE A 145 -5.46 -2.03 -7.30
CA ILE A 145 -4.77 -3.26 -6.90
C ILE A 145 -3.85 -3.00 -5.70
N ILE A 146 -2.98 -1.99 -5.79
CA ILE A 146 -2.01 -1.68 -4.72
C ILE A 146 -2.74 -1.27 -3.44
N ARG A 147 -3.78 -0.45 -3.54
CA ARG A 147 -4.59 -0.04 -2.39
C ARG A 147 -5.32 -1.23 -1.76
N GLY A 148 -5.94 -2.08 -2.57
CA GLY A 148 -6.64 -3.27 -2.09
C GLY A 148 -5.70 -4.24 -1.38
N MET A 149 -4.55 -4.55 -1.99
CA MET A 149 -3.50 -5.38 -1.41
C MET A 149 -3.01 -4.82 -0.06
N ARG A 150 -2.65 -3.54 0.00
CA ARG A 150 -2.20 -2.90 1.24
C ARG A 150 -3.27 -2.97 2.33
N ARG A 151 -4.51 -2.62 1.98
CA ARG A 151 -5.63 -2.65 2.93
C ARG A 151 -5.87 -4.06 3.49
N SER A 152 -5.85 -5.08 2.63
CA SER A 152 -5.99 -6.48 3.06
C SER A 152 -4.87 -6.87 4.01
N ALA A 153 -3.61 -6.63 3.62
CA ALA A 153 -2.45 -7.03 4.37
C ALA A 153 -2.32 -6.32 5.73
N PHE A 154 -2.60 -5.02 5.78
CA PHE A 154 -2.58 -4.31 7.06
C PHE A 154 -3.72 -4.75 8.00
N ARG A 155 -4.90 -5.03 7.46
CA ARG A 155 -6.02 -5.56 8.26
C ARG A 155 -5.67 -6.94 8.82
N TRP A 156 -5.11 -7.81 8.00
CA TRP A 156 -4.65 -9.12 8.43
C TRP A 156 -3.56 -8.99 9.49
N ALA A 157 -2.54 -8.15 9.26
CA ALA A 157 -1.42 -7.98 10.19
C ALA A 157 -1.88 -7.48 11.56
N MET A 158 -2.87 -6.58 11.61
CA MET A 158 -3.46 -6.16 12.88
C MET A 158 -4.16 -7.30 13.60
N HIS A 159 -5.02 -8.01 12.88
CA HIS A 159 -5.76 -9.13 13.44
C HIS A 159 -4.81 -10.20 14.00
N GLU A 160 -3.75 -10.52 13.26
CA GLU A 160 -2.76 -11.52 13.64
C GLU A 160 -1.90 -11.04 14.82
N ALA A 161 -1.51 -9.76 14.83
CA ALA A 161 -0.77 -9.18 15.96
C ALA A 161 -1.62 -9.12 17.23
N ASP A 162 -2.91 -8.81 17.12
CA ASP A 162 -3.86 -8.83 18.25
C ASP A 162 -4.04 -10.25 18.76
N PHE A 163 -4.14 -11.24 17.89
CA PHE A 163 -4.24 -12.66 18.26
C PHE A 163 -2.98 -13.13 18.98
N THR A 164 -1.80 -12.75 18.48
CA THR A 164 -0.51 -13.09 19.08
C THR A 164 -0.28 -12.38 20.41
N SER A 165 -0.76 -11.14 20.56
CA SER A 165 -0.69 -10.40 21.83
C SER A 165 -1.75 -10.85 22.82
N ALA A 166 -2.94 -11.25 22.37
CA ALA A 166 -3.98 -11.82 23.22
C ALA A 166 -3.56 -13.15 23.87
N ALA A 167 -2.70 -13.92 23.17
CA ALA A 167 -2.06 -15.10 23.76
C ALA A 167 -1.06 -14.74 24.87
N ARG A 168 -0.63 -13.47 24.98
CA ARG A 168 0.33 -12.99 26.00
C ARG A 168 -0.26 -12.09 27.08
N VAL A 169 -1.44 -11.50 26.85
CA VAL A 169 -2.07 -10.58 27.81
C VAL A 169 -3.56 -10.90 27.88
N GLN A 170 -4.04 -11.22 29.08
CA GLN A 170 -5.48 -11.32 29.35
C GLN A 170 -6.16 -9.99 28.98
N VAL A 171 -6.81 -9.98 27.82
CA VAL A 171 -7.47 -8.81 27.26
C VAL A 171 -8.76 -8.53 28.00
N LYS A 172 -8.74 -7.60 28.93
CA LYS A 172 -9.93 -7.07 29.61
C LYS A 172 -10.41 -5.70 29.07
N ALA A 173 -9.78 -5.17 28.01
CA ALA A 173 -10.00 -3.78 27.61
C ALA A 173 -10.32 -3.53 26.11
N LEU A 174 -10.48 -4.56 25.25
CA LEU A 174 -10.63 -4.35 23.80
C LEU A 174 -12.00 -4.70 23.21
N ASN A 175 -13.00 -5.02 24.04
CA ASN A 175 -14.34 -5.38 23.58
C ASN A 175 -15.25 -4.17 23.26
N GLU A 176 -14.74 -2.94 23.28
CA GLU A 176 -15.56 -1.73 23.06
C GLU A 176 -15.15 -0.88 21.86
N LEU A 177 -14.32 -1.37 20.93
CA LEU A 177 -14.07 -0.63 19.70
C LEU A 177 -15.16 -0.93 18.67
N PRO A 178 -15.99 0.05 18.28
CA PRO A 178 -17.01 -0.14 17.25
C PRO A 178 -16.33 -0.54 15.94
N ALA A 179 -16.94 -1.49 15.23
CA ALA A 179 -16.49 -1.96 13.91
C ALA A 179 -16.37 -0.78 12.93
N THR A 180 -15.19 -0.19 12.86
CA THR A 180 -14.90 0.91 11.95
C THR A 180 -14.75 0.37 10.55
N THR A 181 -15.51 0.93 9.61
CA THR A 181 -15.43 0.62 8.19
C THR A 181 -14.00 0.82 7.69
N GLY A 182 -13.51 -0.10 6.86
CA GLY A 182 -12.09 -0.17 6.47
C GLY A 182 -11.47 1.06 5.80
N HIS A 183 -12.27 2.07 5.42
CA HIS A 183 -11.77 3.36 4.92
C HIS A 183 -11.12 4.20 6.05
N ASP A 184 -11.59 4.01 7.26
CA ASP A 184 -11.12 4.71 8.45
C ASP A 184 -9.71 4.30 8.88
N PHE A 185 -9.29 3.09 8.52
CA PHE A 185 -8.04 2.51 9.01
C PHE A 185 -6.80 2.96 8.23
N GLU A 186 -6.83 2.98 6.90
CA GLU A 186 -5.74 3.55 6.10
C GLU A 186 -5.54 5.03 6.41
N THR A 187 -6.66 5.74 6.62
CA THR A 187 -6.66 7.14 7.06
C THR A 187 -6.01 7.28 8.42
N LYS A 188 -6.26 6.35 9.36
CA LYS A 188 -5.67 6.37 10.71
C LYS A 188 -4.16 6.09 10.69
N ILE A 189 -3.67 5.13 9.87
CA ILE A 189 -2.24 4.87 9.74
C ILE A 189 -1.53 6.06 9.10
N ALA A 190 -2.03 6.55 7.95
CA ALA A 190 -1.45 7.71 7.29
C ALA A 190 -1.47 8.94 8.21
N LEU A 191 -2.53 9.11 8.99
CA LEU A 191 -2.62 10.17 9.99
C LEU A 191 -1.61 9.97 11.13
N SER A 192 -1.43 8.74 11.62
CA SER A 192 -0.46 8.42 12.68
C SER A 192 0.98 8.71 12.24
N GLU A 193 1.36 8.27 11.03
CA GLU A 193 2.69 8.54 10.45
C GLU A 193 2.90 10.05 10.26
N PHE A 194 1.88 10.75 9.74
CA PHE A 194 1.93 12.20 9.56
C PHE A 194 2.08 12.93 10.89
N LEU A 195 1.31 12.57 11.91
CA LEU A 195 1.39 13.17 13.25
C LEU A 195 2.76 12.93 13.90
N THR A 196 3.31 11.72 13.76
CA THR A 196 4.65 11.37 14.27
C THR A 196 5.73 12.20 13.60
N ARG A 197 5.63 12.39 12.29
CA ARG A 197 6.54 13.26 11.54
C ARG A 197 6.40 14.72 11.98
N CYS A 198 5.17 15.21 12.16
CA CYS A 198 4.94 16.56 12.67
C CYS A 198 5.49 16.78 14.09
N LEU A 199 5.49 15.75 14.93
CA LEU A 199 6.12 15.80 16.24
C LEU A 199 7.64 15.85 16.14
N SER A 200 8.25 14.99 15.32
CA SER A 200 9.71 14.94 15.14
C SER A 200 10.28 16.22 14.52
N CYS A 201 9.53 16.87 13.62
CA CYS A 201 9.91 18.15 13.01
C CYS A 201 9.54 19.38 13.87
N GLY A 202 9.04 19.19 15.08
CA GLY A 202 8.67 20.30 15.99
C GLY A 202 7.42 21.09 15.57
N VAL A 203 6.68 20.63 14.56
CA VAL A 203 5.40 21.23 14.16
C VAL A 203 4.34 21.02 15.23
N LEU A 204 4.33 19.87 15.91
CA LEU A 204 3.49 19.58 17.06
C LEU A 204 4.36 19.47 18.30
N ASN A 205 3.82 19.93 19.44
CA ASN A 205 4.39 19.54 20.73
C ASN A 205 3.74 18.25 21.25
N SER A 206 4.34 17.63 22.27
CA SER A 206 3.87 16.34 22.81
C SER A 206 2.42 16.37 23.27
N SER A 207 1.95 17.48 23.85
CA SER A 207 0.56 17.63 24.30
C SER A 207 -0.43 17.75 23.15
N GLU A 208 -0.06 18.45 22.05
CA GLU A 208 -0.87 18.54 20.84
C GLU A 208 -0.94 17.21 20.11
N TYR A 209 0.18 16.48 20.07
CA TYR A 209 0.26 15.14 19.49
C TYR A 209 -0.67 14.17 20.26
N GLN A 210 -0.52 14.06 21.57
CA GLN A 210 -1.36 13.20 22.40
C GLN A 210 -2.86 13.51 22.25
N LEU A 211 -3.23 14.80 22.24
CA LEU A 211 -4.60 15.23 22.04
C LEU A 211 -5.18 14.75 20.71
N LEU A 212 -4.42 14.84 19.62
CA LEU A 212 -4.85 14.37 18.31
C LEU A 212 -4.91 12.85 18.24
N VAL A 213 -3.96 12.14 18.84
CA VAL A 213 -3.96 10.67 18.90
C VAL A 213 -5.22 10.18 19.64
N LEU A 214 -5.50 10.69 20.83
CA LEU A 214 -6.69 10.30 21.61
C LEU A 214 -7.98 10.61 20.84
N PHE A 215 -8.09 11.83 20.31
CA PHE A 215 -9.32 12.30 19.66
C PHE A 215 -9.54 11.68 18.27
N LYS A 216 -8.51 11.60 17.42
CA LYS A 216 -8.65 11.20 16.01
C LYS A 216 -8.30 9.74 15.72
N LEU A 217 -7.34 9.17 16.44
CA LEU A 217 -6.93 7.79 16.23
C LEU A 217 -7.66 6.82 17.15
N GLN A 218 -7.82 7.17 18.43
CA GLN A 218 -8.49 6.30 19.39
C GLN A 218 -10.01 6.54 19.45
N GLY A 219 -10.49 7.66 18.89
CA GLY A 219 -11.91 7.96 18.80
C GLY A 219 -12.56 8.37 20.13
N GLU A 220 -11.76 8.85 21.09
CA GLU A 220 -12.31 9.34 22.36
C GLU A 220 -13.25 10.53 22.15
N SER A 221 -14.30 10.62 22.97
CA SER A 221 -15.28 11.68 22.82
C SER A 221 -14.71 13.04 23.21
N SER A 222 -15.17 14.11 22.56
CA SER A 222 -14.77 15.47 22.91
C SER A 222 -15.12 15.82 24.37
N GLU A 223 -16.18 15.27 24.89
CA GLU A 223 -16.65 15.50 26.29
C GLU A 223 -15.68 14.85 27.29
N THR A 224 -15.27 13.60 27.04
CA THR A 224 -14.29 12.87 27.87
C THR A 224 -12.97 13.61 27.94
N LEU A 225 -12.44 13.99 26.76
CA LEU A 225 -11.17 14.68 26.66
C LEU A 225 -11.24 16.12 27.24
N ALA A 226 -12.35 16.83 27.05
CA ALA A 226 -12.58 18.14 27.68
C ALA A 226 -12.51 18.04 29.20
N ALA A 227 -13.19 17.03 29.78
CA ALA A 227 -13.19 16.79 31.24
C ALA A 227 -11.75 16.46 31.73
N GLN A 228 -11.00 15.58 31.06
CA GLN A 228 -9.61 15.26 31.40
C GLN A 228 -8.70 16.49 31.37
N HIS A 229 -8.90 17.38 30.41
CA HIS A 229 -8.14 18.62 30.28
C HIS A 229 -8.70 19.80 31.07
N ARG A 230 -9.75 19.59 31.87
CA ARG A 230 -10.46 20.63 32.66
C ARG A 230 -10.91 21.81 31.77
N LEU A 231 -11.39 21.52 30.58
CA LEU A 231 -11.88 22.49 29.60
C LEU A 231 -13.40 22.29 29.41
N SER A 232 -14.11 23.34 28.99
CA SER A 232 -15.44 23.16 28.41
C SER A 232 -15.32 22.47 27.02
N ASP A 233 -16.35 21.76 26.58
CA ASP A 233 -16.39 21.11 25.27
C ASP A 233 -16.13 22.11 24.12
N VAL A 234 -16.67 23.33 24.23
CA VAL A 234 -16.45 24.41 23.28
C VAL A 234 -14.96 24.82 23.25
N ALA A 235 -14.34 25.01 24.40
CA ALA A 235 -12.93 25.36 24.51
C ALA A 235 -12.03 24.23 23.99
N PHE A 236 -12.38 22.97 24.23
CA PHE A 236 -11.70 21.81 23.70
C PHE A 236 -11.76 21.77 22.16
N ARG A 237 -12.94 21.92 21.57
CA ARG A 237 -13.13 21.96 20.11
C ARG A 237 -12.31 23.07 19.47
N HIS A 238 -12.29 24.27 20.06
CA HIS A 238 -11.44 25.38 19.58
C HIS A 238 -9.94 25.05 19.68
N ARG A 239 -9.52 24.32 20.72
CA ARG A 239 -8.12 23.87 20.84
C ARG A 239 -7.77 22.89 19.73
N VAL A 240 -8.62 21.87 19.47
CA VAL A 240 -8.44 20.92 18.38
C VAL A 240 -8.39 21.64 17.03
N GLN A 241 -9.31 22.58 16.78
CA GLN A 241 -9.36 23.34 15.54
C GLN A 241 -8.05 24.12 15.27
N ARG A 242 -7.50 24.76 16.32
CA ARG A 242 -6.21 25.47 16.20
C ARG A 242 -5.06 24.55 15.85
N VAL A 243 -5.02 23.36 16.43
CA VAL A 243 -3.97 22.35 16.14
C VAL A 243 -4.14 21.84 14.71
N VAL A 244 -5.35 21.54 14.26
CA VAL A 244 -5.63 21.13 12.87
C VAL A 244 -5.25 22.23 11.87
N GLU A 245 -5.52 23.50 12.19
CA GLU A 245 -5.11 24.62 11.30
C GLU A 245 -3.58 24.77 11.23
N LYS A 246 -2.88 24.55 12.34
CA LYS A 246 -1.42 24.51 12.39
C LYS A 246 -0.86 23.40 11.47
N LEU A 247 -1.47 22.21 11.50
CA LEU A 247 -1.11 21.09 10.61
C LEU A 247 -1.39 21.42 9.13
N ARG A 248 -2.53 22.02 8.82
CA ARG A 248 -2.86 22.43 7.45
C ARG A 248 -1.86 23.44 6.88
N ARG A 249 -1.37 24.36 7.71
CA ARG A 249 -0.32 25.31 7.30
C ARG A 249 1.00 24.60 7.06
N ALA A 250 1.39 23.68 7.92
CA ALA A 250 2.60 22.89 7.74
C ALA A 250 2.54 22.01 6.48
N ALA A 251 1.39 21.39 6.20
CA ALA A 251 1.19 20.59 5.00
C ALA A 251 1.20 21.40 3.68
N ARG A 252 0.95 22.71 3.73
CA ARG A 252 1.03 23.62 2.57
C ARG A 252 2.39 24.32 2.43
N GLY A 253 3.25 24.19 3.43
CA GLY A 253 4.59 24.80 3.47
C GLY A 253 5.67 23.89 2.86
N PRO A 254 6.95 24.22 3.03
CA PRO A 254 8.10 23.50 2.45
C PRO A 254 8.22 22.02 2.84
N MET A 255 7.45 21.53 3.82
CA MET A 255 7.34 20.09 4.08
C MET A 255 6.66 19.31 2.95
N ALA A 256 5.89 19.95 2.08
CA ALA A 256 5.30 19.31 0.90
C ALA A 256 6.35 18.97 -0.17
N SER A 257 7.46 19.71 -0.23
CA SER A 257 8.57 19.47 -1.17
C SER A 257 9.60 18.46 -0.68
N GLN A 258 9.81 18.32 0.63
CA GLN A 258 10.75 17.33 1.18
C GLN A 258 10.22 15.90 1.16
N SER A 259 8.90 15.71 1.09
CA SER A 259 8.31 14.36 1.08
C SER A 259 8.44 13.63 -0.27
N LEU A 260 8.79 14.32 -1.35
CA LEU A 260 9.00 13.72 -2.67
C LEU A 260 10.45 13.26 -2.87
N ASP A 261 11.41 13.95 -2.29
CA ASP A 261 12.85 13.64 -2.47
C ASP A 261 13.31 12.46 -1.59
N ASP A 262 12.73 12.27 -0.39
CA ASP A 262 13.03 11.14 0.50
C ASP A 262 12.37 9.81 0.06
N VAL A 263 11.47 9.84 -0.93
CA VAL A 263 10.81 8.64 -1.47
C VAL A 263 11.56 8.07 -2.67
N VAL A 264 12.52 8.83 -3.25
CA VAL A 264 13.29 8.46 -4.45
C VAL A 264 14.74 8.06 -4.11
N ALA A 265 15.23 8.30 -2.91
CA ALA A 265 16.53 7.83 -2.42
C ALA A 265 16.36 6.53 -1.64
#